data_800d20bdffe66c00e20308f080fef2b6
#
_entry.id   800d20bdffe66c00e20308f080fef2b6
#
_cell.length_a   1.000
_cell.length_b   1.000
_cell.length_c   1.000
_cell.angle_alpha   90.00
_cell.angle_beta   90.00
_cell.angle_gamma   90.00
#
_symmetry.space_group_name_H-M   'P 1'
#
loop_
_entity.id
_entity.type
_entity.pdbx_description
1 polymer ?
#
loop_
_entity_poly.entity_id
_entity_poly.type
_entity_poly.pdbx_seq_one_letter_code
_entity_poly.pdbx_strand_id
1 'polypeptide(L)'
;MLVVHVHVHVKPESVADFQRASLENARNSLGEPGVARFDVLQDQSDPTRFVLIEAYKTADAPLAHKETAHYRIWRDAVADMMAEPRESRKYESLFPEESRWQTPPSTP
;
A
#
# COMPACT_ATOMS: atom_id res chain seq x y z
N MET A 1 6.51 -14.03 -4.85
CA MET A 1 5.91 -12.87 -4.13
C MET A 1 5.31 -11.94 -5.16
N LEU A 2 4.05 -11.66 -5.05
CA LEU A 2 3.36 -10.69 -5.90
C LEU A 2 3.53 -9.30 -5.31
N VAL A 3 4.05 -8.36 -6.10
CA VAL A 3 4.26 -6.98 -5.65
C VAL A 3 3.37 -6.05 -6.47
N VAL A 4 2.65 -5.18 -5.79
CA VAL A 4 1.77 -4.19 -6.43
C VAL A 4 2.28 -2.80 -6.10
N HIS A 5 2.49 -1.98 -7.12
CA HIS A 5 2.77 -0.55 -6.95
C HIS A 5 1.50 0.23 -7.29
N VAL A 6 1.03 1.02 -6.35
CA VAL A 6 -0.11 1.91 -6.57
C VAL A 6 0.41 3.33 -6.66
N HIS A 7 0.31 3.92 -7.83
CA HIS A 7 0.74 5.30 -8.08
C HIS A 7 -0.44 6.24 -7.80
N VAL A 8 -0.21 7.22 -6.95
CA VAL A 8 -1.26 8.12 -6.47
C VAL A 8 -0.82 9.57 -6.65
N HIS A 9 -1.72 10.38 -7.18
CA HIS A 9 -1.54 11.82 -7.25
C HIS A 9 -2.73 12.48 -6.57
N VAL A 10 -2.49 13.15 -5.43
CA VAL A 10 -3.56 13.76 -4.65
C VAL A 10 -3.62 15.26 -4.89
N LYS A 11 -4.76 15.85 -4.57
CA LYS A 11 -4.91 17.30 -4.57
C LYS A 11 -3.99 17.91 -3.53
N PRO A 12 -3.40 19.10 -3.76
CA PRO A 12 -2.47 19.70 -2.81
C PRO A 12 -3.04 19.86 -1.39
N GLU A 13 -4.30 20.20 -1.28
CA GLU A 13 -4.98 20.38 0.01
C GLU A 13 -5.24 19.06 0.74
N SER A 14 -5.09 17.92 0.06
CA SER A 14 -5.39 16.60 0.63
C SER A 14 -4.15 15.83 1.09
N VAL A 15 -2.96 16.40 0.95
CA VAL A 15 -1.70 15.67 1.24
C VAL A 15 -1.67 15.12 2.66
N ALA A 16 -1.95 15.95 3.67
CA ALA A 16 -1.90 15.52 5.05
C ALA A 16 -2.96 14.47 5.38
N ASP A 17 -4.17 14.63 4.85
CA ASP A 17 -5.26 13.67 5.07
C ASP A 17 -4.97 12.35 4.38
N PHE A 18 -4.40 12.39 3.17
CA PHE A 18 -4.00 11.18 2.46
C PHE A 18 -2.92 10.41 3.23
N GLN A 19 -1.91 11.12 3.75
CA GLN A 19 -0.88 10.51 4.59
C GLN A 19 -1.50 9.79 5.77
N ARG A 20 -2.38 10.46 6.50
CA ARG A 20 -3.00 9.91 7.70
C ARG A 20 -3.81 8.66 7.39
N ALA A 21 -4.67 8.73 6.39
CA ALA A 21 -5.51 7.60 5.98
C ALA A 21 -4.66 6.41 5.51
N SER A 22 -3.61 6.68 4.74
CA SER A 22 -2.76 5.64 4.15
C SER A 22 -1.87 4.96 5.17
N LEU A 23 -1.35 5.70 6.15
CA LEU A 23 -0.58 5.12 7.25
C LEU A 23 -1.45 4.20 8.11
N GLU A 24 -2.69 4.58 8.37
CA GLU A 24 -3.62 3.74 9.12
C GLU A 24 -3.92 2.44 8.37
N ASN A 25 -4.23 2.54 7.08
CA ASN A 25 -4.45 1.37 6.25
C ASN A 25 -3.21 0.46 6.20
N ALA A 26 -2.03 1.05 6.05
CA ALA A 26 -0.78 0.30 6.00
C ALA A 26 -0.53 -0.49 7.30
N ARG A 27 -0.71 0.15 8.45
CA ARG A 27 -0.54 -0.51 9.74
C ARG A 27 -1.47 -1.69 9.89
N ASN A 28 -2.74 -1.52 9.55
CA ASN A 28 -3.73 -2.58 9.65
C ASN A 28 -3.48 -3.69 8.63
N SER A 29 -2.99 -3.33 7.44
CA SER A 29 -2.69 -4.30 6.39
C SER A 29 -1.57 -5.27 6.79
N LEU A 30 -0.60 -4.83 7.58
CA LEU A 30 0.47 -5.70 8.05
C LEU A 30 -0.03 -6.81 8.98
N GLY A 31 -1.23 -6.67 9.54
CA GLY A 31 -1.86 -7.73 10.32
C GLY A 31 -2.54 -8.81 9.48
N GLU A 32 -2.67 -8.62 8.17
CA GLU A 32 -3.29 -9.61 7.28
C GLU A 32 -2.31 -10.75 7.00
N PRO A 33 -2.75 -12.02 7.09
CA PRO A 33 -1.83 -13.14 6.90
C PRO A 33 -1.20 -13.20 5.51
N GLY A 34 -1.87 -12.67 4.48
CA GLY A 34 -1.38 -12.68 3.11
C GLY A 34 -0.48 -11.52 2.74
N VAL A 35 -0.31 -10.54 3.63
CA VAL A 35 0.49 -9.34 3.36
C VAL A 35 1.87 -9.51 3.96
N ALA A 36 2.90 -9.45 3.11
CA ALA A 36 4.30 -9.54 3.54
C ALA A 36 4.89 -8.16 3.80
N ARG A 37 4.43 -7.14 3.08
CA ARG A 37 4.98 -5.79 3.18
C ARG A 37 3.96 -4.77 2.68
N PHE A 38 3.95 -3.60 3.31
CA PHE A 38 3.11 -2.49 2.88
C PHE A 38 3.87 -1.18 3.16
N ASP A 39 4.33 -0.52 2.09
CA ASP A 39 5.10 0.73 2.19
C ASP A 39 4.25 1.89 1.69
N VAL A 40 4.40 3.03 2.34
CA VAL A 40 3.80 4.30 1.90
C VAL A 40 4.96 5.25 1.61
N LEU A 41 5.16 5.59 0.36
CA LEU A 41 6.26 6.44 -0.09
C LEU A 41 5.72 7.76 -0.64
N GLN A 42 6.40 8.84 -0.32
CA GLN A 42 6.08 10.17 -0.86
C GLN A 42 7.23 10.64 -1.74
N ASP A 43 6.91 11.18 -2.90
CA ASP A 43 7.90 11.72 -3.83
C ASP A 43 8.59 12.94 -3.20
N GLN A 44 9.92 12.95 -3.19
CA GLN A 44 10.69 14.06 -2.61
C GLN A 44 10.55 15.35 -3.42
N SER A 45 10.33 15.24 -4.72
CA SER A 45 10.23 16.39 -5.61
C SER A 45 8.82 16.94 -5.76
N ASP A 46 7.82 16.11 -5.46
CA ASP A 46 6.41 16.49 -5.56
C ASP A 46 5.61 15.86 -4.41
N PRO A 47 5.34 16.61 -3.34
CA PRO A 47 4.65 16.07 -2.16
C PRO A 47 3.23 15.61 -2.42
N THR A 48 2.63 15.92 -3.58
CA THR A 48 1.31 15.44 -3.95
C THR A 48 1.33 14.03 -4.54
N ARG A 49 2.51 13.47 -4.78
CA ARG A 49 2.66 12.15 -5.39
C ARG A 49 3.16 11.13 -4.39
N PHE A 50 2.49 9.97 -4.40
CA PHE A 50 2.80 8.86 -3.51
C PHE A 50 2.87 7.56 -4.30
N VAL A 51 3.60 6.61 -3.76
CA VAL A 51 3.59 5.22 -4.24
C VAL A 51 3.32 4.33 -3.04
N LEU A 52 2.34 3.47 -3.14
CA LEU A 52 2.10 2.40 -2.18
C LEU A 52 2.74 1.14 -2.75
N ILE A 53 3.56 0.47 -1.94
CA ILE A 53 4.18 -0.80 -2.34
C ILE A 53 3.60 -1.88 -1.45
N GLU A 54 2.90 -2.82 -2.08
CA GLU A 54 2.19 -3.90 -1.39
C GLU A 54 2.77 -5.22 -1.86
N ALA A 55 3.27 -6.04 -0.94
CA ALA A 55 3.78 -7.36 -1.27
C ALA A 55 2.87 -8.43 -0.67
N TYR A 56 2.43 -9.36 -1.51
CA TYR A 56 1.46 -10.39 -1.15
C TYR A 56 2.08 -11.77 -1.30
N LYS A 57 1.81 -12.63 -0.32
CA LYS A 57 2.38 -13.99 -0.27
C LYS A 57 1.72 -14.94 -1.25
N THR A 58 0.46 -14.68 -1.63
CA THR A 58 -0.33 -15.56 -2.50
C THR A 58 -1.08 -14.74 -3.53
N ALA A 59 -1.53 -15.39 -4.60
CA ALA A 59 -2.23 -14.73 -5.69
C ALA A 59 -3.62 -14.21 -5.29
N ASP A 60 -4.23 -14.80 -4.28
CA ASP A 60 -5.55 -14.39 -3.78
C ASP A 60 -5.50 -13.36 -2.65
N ALA A 61 -4.32 -13.10 -2.09
CA ALA A 61 -4.18 -12.15 -0.99
C ALA A 61 -4.60 -10.70 -1.35
N PRO A 62 -4.38 -10.19 -2.58
CA PRO A 62 -4.89 -8.87 -2.95
C PRO A 62 -6.41 -8.78 -2.88
N LEU A 63 -7.12 -9.82 -3.26
CA LEU A 63 -8.58 -9.85 -3.16
C LEU A 63 -9.02 -9.85 -1.70
N ALA A 64 -8.39 -10.67 -0.87
CA ALA A 64 -8.66 -10.71 0.56
C ALA A 64 -8.43 -9.34 1.21
N HIS A 65 -7.34 -8.65 0.82
CA HIS A 65 -7.04 -7.31 1.30
C HIS A 65 -8.18 -6.33 1.00
N LYS A 66 -8.74 -6.38 -0.20
CA LYS A 66 -9.83 -5.48 -0.62
C LYS A 66 -11.15 -5.76 0.09
N GLU A 67 -11.29 -6.90 0.73
CA GLU A 67 -12.47 -7.25 1.50
C GLU A 67 -12.38 -6.83 2.97
N THR A 68 -11.23 -6.34 3.41
CA THR A 68 -11.04 -5.91 4.79
C THR A 68 -11.75 -4.59 5.07
N ALA A 69 -12.13 -4.38 6.34
CA ALA A 69 -12.74 -3.13 6.76
C ALA A 69 -11.78 -1.95 6.58
N HIS A 70 -10.50 -2.15 6.92
CA HIS A 70 -9.51 -1.05 6.82
C HIS A 70 -9.26 -0.62 5.37
N TYR A 71 -9.29 -1.55 4.40
CA TYR A 71 -9.19 -1.17 3.00
C TYR A 71 -10.40 -0.33 2.57
N ARG A 72 -11.60 -0.75 2.93
CA ARG A 72 -12.84 -0.05 2.54
C ARG A 72 -12.89 1.35 3.14
N ILE A 73 -12.47 1.49 4.39
CA ILE A 73 -12.38 2.79 5.05
C ILE A 73 -11.41 3.70 4.30
N TRP A 74 -10.22 3.17 3.97
CA TRP A 74 -9.23 3.91 3.21
C TRP A 74 -9.76 4.31 1.83
N ARG A 75 -10.30 3.36 1.09
CA ARG A 75 -10.83 3.58 -0.26
C ARG A 75 -11.86 4.72 -0.26
N ASP A 76 -12.78 4.69 0.67
CA ASP A 76 -13.84 5.70 0.75
C ASP A 76 -13.32 7.05 1.20
N ALA A 77 -12.38 7.05 2.16
CA ALA A 77 -11.78 8.29 2.66
C ALA A 77 -10.98 9.03 1.59
N VAL A 78 -10.22 8.30 0.76
CA VAL A 78 -9.30 8.92 -0.20
C VAL A 78 -9.94 9.20 -1.57
N ALA A 79 -11.17 8.73 -1.81
CA ALA A 79 -11.83 8.85 -3.12
C ALA A 79 -11.85 10.28 -3.63
N ASP A 80 -12.18 11.24 -2.78
CA ASP A 80 -12.28 12.67 -3.15
C ASP A 80 -10.94 13.41 -3.09
N MET A 81 -9.87 12.74 -2.68
CA MET A 81 -8.55 13.34 -2.58
C MET A 81 -7.75 13.25 -3.87
N MET A 82 -8.20 12.43 -4.82
CA MET A 82 -7.44 12.15 -6.05
C MET A 82 -7.46 13.33 -7.01
N ALA A 83 -6.27 13.77 -7.46
CA ALA A 83 -6.14 14.73 -8.57
C ALA A 83 -6.36 14.03 -9.90
N GLU A 84 -6.06 12.74 -9.96
CA GLU A 84 -6.27 11.89 -11.13
C GLU A 84 -6.46 10.45 -10.65
N PRO A 85 -7.03 9.54 -11.45
CA PRO A 85 -7.23 8.16 -11.03
C PRO A 85 -5.94 7.47 -10.65
N ARG A 86 -6.01 6.63 -9.60
CA ARG A 86 -4.88 5.80 -9.18
C ARG A 86 -4.53 4.80 -10.29
N GLU A 87 -3.26 4.47 -10.40
CA GLU A 87 -2.77 3.47 -11.34
C GLU A 87 -2.04 2.37 -10.57
N SER A 88 -2.49 1.13 -10.75
CA SER A 88 -1.86 -0.04 -10.14
C SER A 88 -1.07 -0.81 -11.17
N ARG A 89 0.13 -1.24 -10.79
CA ARG A 89 0.97 -2.13 -11.60
C ARG A 89 1.36 -3.34 -10.76
N LYS A 90 1.28 -4.51 -11.37
CA LYS A 90 1.60 -5.78 -10.72
C LYS A 90 2.93 -6.29 -11.22
N TYR A 91 3.75 -6.77 -10.28
CA TYR A 91 5.07 -7.29 -10.55
C TYR A 91 5.24 -8.64 -9.87
N GLU A 92 5.99 -9.53 -10.49
CA GLU A 92 6.47 -10.73 -9.84
C GLU A 92 7.89 -10.48 -9.35
N SER A 93 8.15 -10.73 -8.07
CA SER A 93 9.49 -10.54 -7.53
C SER A 93 10.44 -11.63 -8.05
N LEU A 94 11.52 -11.23 -8.69
CA LEU A 94 12.59 -12.13 -9.09
C LEU A 94 13.69 -12.16 -8.05
N PHE A 95 13.86 -11.08 -7.30
CA PHE A 95 14.81 -10.91 -6.22
C PHE A 95 14.31 -9.76 -5.33
N PRO A 96 14.38 -9.88 -4.02
CA PRO A 96 14.92 -11.01 -3.24
C PRO A 96 14.01 -12.23 -3.26
N GLU A 97 14.55 -13.38 -2.82
CA GLU A 97 13.77 -14.62 -2.62
C GLU A 97 12.69 -14.41 -1.57
N GLU A 98 11.65 -15.22 -1.63
CA GLU A 98 10.47 -15.05 -0.77
C GLU A 98 10.79 -14.98 0.71
N SER A 99 11.76 -15.77 1.17
CA SER A 99 12.16 -15.78 2.58
C SER A 99 12.70 -14.43 3.05
N ARG A 100 13.19 -13.60 2.14
CA ARG A 100 13.72 -12.28 2.46
C ARG A 100 12.65 -11.19 2.55
N TRP A 101 11.45 -11.47 2.04
CA TRP A 101 10.33 -10.54 2.09
C TRP A 101 9.66 -10.53 3.46
N GLN A 102 9.82 -11.58 4.22
CA GLN A 102 9.26 -11.62 5.56
C GLN A 102 10.16 -10.86 6.49
N THR A 103 9.65 -9.77 7.03
CA THR A 103 10.35 -9.03 8.05
C THR A 103 10.50 -9.94 9.26
N PRO A 104 11.72 -10.27 9.70
CA PRO A 104 11.87 -11.02 10.93
C PRO A 104 11.25 -10.21 12.07
N PRO A 105 10.60 -10.89 12.99
CA PRO A 105 10.14 -10.20 14.20
C PRO A 105 11.33 -9.53 14.84
N SER A 106 11.10 -8.35 15.38
CA SER A 106 12.14 -7.70 16.15
C SER A 106 12.52 -8.63 17.26
N THR A 107 13.66 -9.20 17.13
CA THR A 107 14.18 -9.99 18.21
C THR A 107 14.89 -9.07 19.16
N PRO A 108 14.67 -9.27 20.40
CA PRO A 108 15.63 -8.74 21.34
C PRO A 108 16.96 -9.38 21.08
#